data_17364bbedf11c4a31fb0207f38f2d885
#
_entry.id   17364bbedf11c4a31fb0207f38f2d885
#
_cell.length_a   1.000
_cell.length_b   1.000
_cell.length_c   1.000
_cell.angle_alpha   90.00
_cell.angle_beta   90.00
_cell.angle_gamma   90.00
#
_symmetry.space_group_name_H-M   'P 1'
#
loop_
_entity.id
_entity.type
_entity.pdbx_description
1 polymer ?
#
loop_
_entity_poly.entity_id
_entity_poly.type
_entity_poly.pdbx_seq_one_letter_code
_entity_poly.pdbx_strand_id
1 'polypeptide(L)'
;MAAKQLKYDQEARQSILFGVEKLSRAVKATLGPRGRNVVLDKKFGSPTITKDGVTVAKEIELPDPFENMGAQMVREVASKTSDIAGDGTTTATVLAEAIYREGLKNVTAGANPMSLKRGIDTAVETIVSALQKQSKKVKDRAEIAQVATISANGEKAIGEIIADAMDKVGKDGTITVEEAKSIETTLDVVEGMQFDKGYLSPYFVTNPDTMEAVLEDAYLLIFEKKISNLQDLLPLLQTVAKSGRPLVIIAEDVEGEALATLVVNKIRGTLQVAAVKAPGFGDRRKAMMEDIAILTGGRFISEDLGIKLENIQPADLGRAKRVTIDKENTTIVEGAGKSSDIQARITQIRRQIEETTSDYDREKLQERLAKLAGGVAVINVGAATETEMKEKKARVEDALHATRAAVEEGIVAGGGVALLRAQAALDDLKLSGDEAIGVDIVRRSCEAPLRQLVNNAGIEGAVVVQEVKKAKGSNGYDVATGEYVDMIKSGIIDPTKVTRSALQNASSIAGLLLTTECMVTEIPEKKEAPAMPPGGGGMDY
;
A
#
# COMPACT_ATOMS: atom_id res chain seq x y z
N MET A 1 9.75 -35.17 0.51
CA MET A 1 8.83 -34.19 1.13
C MET A 1 8.98 -34.31 2.63
N ALA A 2 9.17 -33.19 3.35
CA ALA A 2 9.21 -33.20 4.80
C ALA A 2 7.87 -33.70 5.37
N ALA A 3 7.91 -34.43 6.50
CA ALA A 3 6.70 -34.88 7.18
C ALA A 3 5.89 -33.68 7.69
N LYS A 4 4.57 -33.79 7.66
CA LYS A 4 3.65 -32.75 8.11
C LYS A 4 3.05 -33.11 9.47
N GLN A 5 2.82 -32.10 10.29
CA GLN A 5 2.00 -32.22 11.50
C GLN A 5 0.65 -31.54 11.30
N LEU A 6 -0.36 -32.07 11.96
CA LEU A 6 -1.74 -31.62 11.79
C LEU A 6 -2.37 -31.31 13.14
N LYS A 7 -3.23 -30.30 13.17
CA LYS A 7 -4.16 -30.01 14.26
C LYS A 7 -5.56 -29.90 13.70
N TYR A 8 -6.54 -30.28 14.48
CA TYR A 8 -7.95 -30.33 14.06
C TYR A 8 -8.85 -29.62 15.05
N ASP A 9 -10.06 -29.34 14.66
CA ASP A 9 -11.17 -28.90 15.49
C ASP A 9 -10.81 -27.71 16.40
N GLN A 10 -11.13 -27.86 17.67
CA GLN A 10 -10.94 -26.83 18.67
C GLN A 10 -9.46 -26.50 18.91
N GLU A 11 -8.57 -27.50 18.83
CA GLU A 11 -7.13 -27.28 19.03
C GLU A 11 -6.54 -26.41 17.91
N ALA A 12 -6.95 -26.64 16.67
CA ALA A 12 -6.56 -25.82 15.54
C ALA A 12 -7.04 -24.36 15.71
N ARG A 13 -8.32 -24.18 16.02
CA ARG A 13 -8.94 -22.86 16.20
C ARG A 13 -8.33 -22.08 17.37
N GLN A 14 -7.98 -22.77 18.46
CA GLN A 14 -7.31 -22.13 19.60
C GLN A 14 -5.89 -21.68 19.27
N SER A 15 -5.14 -22.48 18.51
CA SER A 15 -3.80 -22.09 18.04
C SER A 15 -3.85 -20.86 17.12
N ILE A 16 -4.83 -20.83 16.20
CA ILE A 16 -5.08 -19.64 15.38
C ILE A 16 -5.35 -18.42 16.26
N LEU A 17 -6.25 -18.54 17.26
CA LEU A 17 -6.60 -17.43 18.16
C LEU A 17 -5.36 -16.87 18.87
N PHE A 18 -4.51 -17.71 19.40
CA PHE A 18 -3.28 -17.27 20.07
C PHE A 18 -2.36 -16.50 19.12
N GLY A 19 -2.22 -16.94 17.88
CA GLY A 19 -1.46 -16.23 16.87
C GLY A 19 -2.06 -14.86 16.53
N VAL A 20 -3.36 -14.82 16.29
CA VAL A 20 -4.13 -13.58 16.06
C VAL A 20 -3.96 -12.60 17.22
N GLU A 21 -4.13 -13.05 18.47
CA GLU A 21 -4.02 -12.18 19.64
C GLU A 21 -2.60 -11.64 19.87
N LYS A 22 -1.57 -12.49 19.68
CA LYS A 22 -0.17 -12.07 19.86
C LYS A 22 0.19 -10.97 18.88
N LEU A 23 -0.11 -11.14 17.58
CA LEU A 23 0.15 -10.11 16.57
C LEU A 23 -0.69 -8.86 16.85
N SER A 24 -2.01 -9.02 17.04
CA SER A 24 -2.91 -7.89 17.24
C SER A 24 -2.54 -7.07 18.47
N ARG A 25 -2.06 -7.70 19.53
CA ARG A 25 -1.62 -7.01 20.76
C ARG A 25 -0.47 -6.04 20.51
N ALA A 26 0.47 -6.41 19.67
CA ALA A 26 1.58 -5.52 19.29
C ALA A 26 1.09 -4.37 18.40
N VAL A 27 0.30 -4.70 17.36
CA VAL A 27 -0.18 -3.72 16.39
C VAL A 27 -1.15 -2.71 17.01
N LYS A 28 -2.15 -3.15 17.76
CA LYS A 28 -3.19 -2.27 18.33
C LYS A 28 -2.69 -1.28 19.38
N ALA A 29 -1.49 -1.50 19.95
CA ALA A 29 -0.85 -0.55 20.85
C ALA A 29 -0.48 0.77 20.17
N THR A 30 -0.35 0.78 18.83
CA THR A 30 0.01 1.96 18.05
C THR A 30 -1.20 2.84 17.70
N LEU A 31 -2.45 2.36 17.90
CA LEU A 31 -3.67 3.00 17.40
C LEU A 31 -3.96 4.34 18.09
N GLY A 32 -4.15 5.37 17.27
CA GLY A 32 -4.69 6.67 17.65
C GLY A 32 -3.71 7.63 18.32
N PRO A 33 -4.19 8.82 18.78
CA PRO A 33 -3.35 9.89 19.28
C PRO A 33 -2.59 9.53 20.57
N ARG A 34 -3.08 8.57 21.36
CA ARG A 34 -2.45 8.01 22.55
C ARG A 34 -1.76 6.67 22.29
N GLY A 35 -1.70 6.25 21.01
CA GLY A 35 -0.92 5.09 20.58
C GLY A 35 0.57 5.26 20.87
N ARG A 36 1.25 4.13 21.11
CA ARG A 36 2.67 4.10 21.48
C ARG A 36 3.51 3.49 20.37
N ASN A 37 4.78 3.84 20.35
CA ASN A 37 5.74 3.25 19.42
C ASN A 37 6.02 1.78 19.78
N VAL A 38 6.31 1.00 18.75
CA VAL A 38 6.86 -0.35 18.85
C VAL A 38 8.32 -0.29 18.41
N VAL A 39 9.20 -0.97 19.12
CA VAL A 39 10.61 -1.12 18.77
C VAL A 39 10.80 -2.47 18.12
N LEU A 40 11.34 -2.46 16.91
CA LEU A 40 11.61 -3.64 16.10
C LEU A 40 13.12 -3.89 16.04
N ASP A 41 13.55 -5.10 16.39
CA ASP A 41 14.95 -5.50 16.29
C ASP A 41 15.34 -5.70 14.82
N LYS A 42 16.56 -5.31 14.48
CA LYS A 42 17.13 -5.58 13.16
C LYS A 42 18.40 -6.40 13.30
N LYS A 43 18.54 -7.43 12.46
CA LYS A 43 19.76 -8.28 12.44
C LYS A 43 21.03 -7.47 12.16
N PHE A 44 20.92 -6.37 11.43
CA PHE A 44 22.01 -5.44 11.13
C PHE A 44 21.50 -4.01 11.26
N GLY A 45 22.27 -3.16 11.95
CA GLY A 45 21.95 -1.75 12.17
C GLY A 45 21.24 -1.49 13.50
N SER A 46 20.69 -0.28 13.65
CA SER A 46 19.93 0.12 14.84
C SER A 46 18.50 -0.41 14.79
N PRO A 47 17.88 -0.69 15.96
CA PRO A 47 16.46 -1.02 16.03
C PRO A 47 15.60 0.07 15.38
N THR A 48 14.52 -0.33 14.73
CA THR A 48 13.54 0.58 14.15
C THR A 48 12.45 0.90 15.17
N ILE A 49 12.09 2.18 15.28
CA ILE A 49 10.98 2.64 16.12
C ILE A 49 9.87 3.10 15.18
N THR A 50 8.67 2.54 15.33
CA THR A 50 7.55 2.85 14.44
C THR A 50 6.20 2.84 15.16
N LYS A 51 5.23 3.57 14.61
CA LYS A 51 3.80 3.47 14.93
C LYS A 51 2.99 2.85 13.79
N ASP A 52 3.60 2.61 12.64
CA ASP A 52 2.92 2.02 11.50
C ASP A 52 2.54 0.56 11.78
N GLY A 53 1.24 0.27 11.67
CA GLY A 53 0.68 -1.05 11.97
C GLY A 53 1.12 -2.13 11.01
N VAL A 54 1.28 -1.83 9.71
CA VAL A 54 1.71 -2.84 8.72
C VAL A 54 3.17 -3.20 8.90
N THR A 55 4.04 -2.23 9.20
CA THR A 55 5.45 -2.48 9.51
C THR A 55 5.60 -3.38 10.73
N VAL A 56 4.85 -3.09 11.81
CA VAL A 56 4.84 -3.95 13.00
C VAL A 56 4.34 -5.35 12.66
N ALA A 57 3.25 -5.48 11.89
CA ALA A 57 2.68 -6.77 11.54
C ALA A 57 3.63 -7.64 10.68
N LYS A 58 4.39 -7.03 9.78
CA LYS A 58 5.34 -7.72 8.90
C LYS A 58 6.51 -8.34 9.66
N GLU A 59 6.96 -7.71 10.75
CA GLU A 59 8.11 -8.18 11.54
C GLU A 59 7.76 -9.28 12.56
N ILE A 60 6.46 -9.55 12.79
CA ILE A 60 6.06 -10.54 13.78
C ILE A 60 6.07 -11.95 13.16
N GLU A 61 6.97 -12.78 13.69
CA GLU A 61 7.05 -14.21 13.42
C GLU A 61 7.06 -14.98 14.74
N LEU A 62 6.18 -15.99 14.86
CA LEU A 62 6.01 -16.75 16.11
C LEU A 62 6.73 -18.09 16.02
N PRO A 63 7.33 -18.56 17.14
CA PRO A 63 8.05 -19.83 17.19
C PRO A 63 7.18 -21.07 16.95
N ASP A 64 5.92 -21.05 17.43
CA ASP A 64 4.98 -22.13 17.16
C ASP A 64 4.39 -21.98 15.75
N PRO A 65 4.57 -22.95 14.86
CA PRO A 65 4.15 -22.83 13.47
C PRO A 65 2.62 -22.75 13.30
N PHE A 66 1.82 -23.32 14.22
CA PHE A 66 0.37 -23.23 14.19
C PHE A 66 -0.12 -21.84 14.61
N GLU A 67 0.43 -21.30 15.69
CA GLU A 67 0.14 -19.92 16.11
C GLU A 67 0.61 -18.94 15.04
N ASN A 68 1.78 -19.20 14.43
CA ASN A 68 2.34 -18.35 13.39
C ASN A 68 1.43 -18.25 12.16
N MET A 69 0.72 -19.34 11.78
CA MET A 69 -0.28 -19.28 10.69
C MET A 69 -1.40 -18.29 11.03
N GLY A 70 -1.90 -18.27 12.28
CA GLY A 70 -2.89 -17.29 12.73
C GLY A 70 -2.36 -15.84 12.64
N ALA A 71 -1.13 -15.62 13.09
CA ALA A 71 -0.47 -14.32 12.95
C ALA A 71 -0.30 -13.90 11.48
N GLN A 72 0.15 -14.80 10.60
CA GLN A 72 0.33 -14.53 9.18
C GLN A 72 -0.99 -14.16 8.49
N MET A 73 -2.11 -14.77 8.84
CA MET A 73 -3.41 -14.41 8.29
C MET A 73 -3.84 -12.99 8.66
N VAL A 74 -3.59 -12.55 9.89
CA VAL A 74 -3.85 -11.16 10.29
C VAL A 74 -2.84 -10.18 9.68
N ARG A 75 -1.58 -10.60 9.48
CA ARG A 75 -0.62 -9.83 8.71
C ARG A 75 -1.09 -9.57 7.28
N GLU A 76 -1.73 -10.57 6.65
CA GLU A 76 -2.34 -10.43 5.32
C GLU A 76 -3.46 -9.38 5.32
N VAL A 77 -4.28 -9.30 6.39
CA VAL A 77 -5.30 -8.25 6.55
C VAL A 77 -4.67 -6.85 6.53
N ALA A 78 -3.60 -6.67 7.32
CA ALA A 78 -2.89 -5.38 7.38
C ALA A 78 -2.27 -5.01 6.01
N SER A 79 -1.58 -5.97 5.37
CA SER A 79 -0.94 -5.76 4.07
C SER A 79 -1.95 -5.43 2.97
N LYS A 80 -3.06 -6.18 2.87
CA LYS A 80 -4.13 -5.90 1.90
C LYS A 80 -4.78 -4.54 2.11
N THR A 81 -4.94 -4.13 3.36
CA THR A 81 -5.53 -2.81 3.65
C THR A 81 -4.57 -1.69 3.25
N SER A 82 -3.27 -1.86 3.50
CA SER A 82 -2.22 -0.97 3.00
C SER A 82 -2.24 -0.87 1.47
N ASP A 83 -2.28 -2.00 0.77
CA ASP A 83 -2.27 -2.04 -0.70
C ASP A 83 -3.48 -1.31 -1.33
N ILE A 84 -4.67 -1.44 -0.74
CA ILE A 84 -5.93 -0.88 -1.29
C ILE A 84 -6.14 0.58 -0.91
N ALA A 85 -5.86 0.94 0.34
CA ALA A 85 -6.22 2.22 0.93
C ALA A 85 -5.02 3.03 1.46
N GLY A 86 -3.85 2.42 1.55
CA GLY A 86 -2.61 3.03 2.01
C GLY A 86 -2.58 3.37 3.51
N ASP A 87 -3.68 3.18 4.22
CA ASP A 87 -3.85 3.47 5.65
C ASP A 87 -4.88 2.51 6.26
N GLY A 88 -5.12 2.62 7.58
CA GLY A 88 -6.13 1.82 8.31
C GLY A 88 -5.70 0.40 8.66
N THR A 89 -4.44 0.07 8.54
CA THR A 89 -3.85 -1.26 8.80
C THR A 89 -4.06 -1.72 10.24
N THR A 90 -3.89 -0.83 11.20
CA THR A 90 -4.13 -1.09 12.63
C THR A 90 -5.62 -1.30 12.91
N THR A 91 -6.50 -0.49 12.32
CA THR A 91 -7.96 -0.64 12.45
C THR A 91 -8.42 -1.98 11.88
N ALA A 92 -7.90 -2.38 10.72
CA ALA A 92 -8.21 -3.66 10.10
C ALA A 92 -7.77 -4.85 10.98
N THR A 93 -6.59 -4.76 11.59
CA THR A 93 -6.09 -5.75 12.55
C THR A 93 -7.00 -5.88 13.79
N VAL A 94 -7.44 -4.75 14.35
CA VAL A 94 -8.37 -4.72 15.51
C VAL A 94 -9.72 -5.34 15.15
N LEU A 95 -10.24 -5.03 13.96
CA LEU A 95 -11.51 -5.60 13.47
C LEU A 95 -11.39 -7.11 13.23
N ALA A 96 -10.30 -7.57 12.61
CA ALA A 96 -10.06 -8.99 12.37
C ALA A 96 -9.99 -9.80 13.67
N GLU A 97 -9.24 -9.31 14.66
CA GLU A 97 -9.20 -9.91 16.01
C GLU A 97 -10.59 -9.96 16.63
N ALA A 98 -11.35 -8.88 16.57
CA ALA A 98 -12.68 -8.80 17.16
C ALA A 98 -13.68 -9.75 16.50
N ILE A 99 -13.73 -9.80 15.16
CA ILE A 99 -14.63 -10.68 14.41
C ILE A 99 -14.27 -12.15 14.69
N TYR A 100 -12.98 -12.50 14.65
CA TYR A 100 -12.54 -13.87 14.90
C TYR A 100 -12.83 -14.32 16.33
N ARG A 101 -12.52 -13.47 17.31
CA ARG A 101 -12.76 -13.78 18.74
C ARG A 101 -14.25 -13.96 19.06
N GLU A 102 -15.10 -13.05 18.58
CA GLU A 102 -16.56 -13.15 18.79
C GLU A 102 -17.15 -14.34 18.02
N GLY A 103 -16.69 -14.56 16.78
CA GLY A 103 -17.11 -15.70 15.96
C GLY A 103 -16.75 -17.05 16.60
N LEU A 104 -15.52 -17.19 17.08
CA LEU A 104 -15.04 -18.42 17.70
C LEU A 104 -15.85 -18.82 18.93
N LYS A 105 -16.30 -17.88 19.76
CA LYS A 105 -17.20 -18.15 20.89
C LYS A 105 -18.47 -18.87 20.44
N ASN A 106 -19.05 -18.42 19.32
CA ASN A 106 -20.29 -18.99 18.80
C ASN A 106 -20.05 -20.34 18.10
N VAL A 107 -18.94 -20.50 17.37
CA VAL A 107 -18.55 -21.80 16.79
C VAL A 107 -18.33 -22.84 17.89
N THR A 108 -17.65 -22.47 18.97
CA THR A 108 -17.44 -23.35 20.13
C THR A 108 -18.76 -23.69 20.83
N ALA A 109 -19.74 -22.80 20.79
CA ALA A 109 -21.10 -23.03 21.30
C ALA A 109 -21.97 -23.88 20.38
N GLY A 110 -21.47 -24.32 19.20
CA GLY A 110 -22.14 -25.21 18.27
C GLY A 110 -22.83 -24.54 17.08
N ALA A 111 -22.66 -23.23 16.88
CA ALA A 111 -23.17 -22.55 15.69
C ALA A 111 -22.43 -23.02 14.43
N ASN A 112 -23.14 -23.12 13.29
CA ASN A 112 -22.58 -23.54 12.02
C ASN A 112 -21.65 -22.45 11.44
N PRO A 113 -20.35 -22.72 11.27
CA PRO A 113 -19.39 -21.72 10.82
C PRO A 113 -19.72 -21.12 9.44
N MET A 114 -20.26 -21.93 8.53
CA MET A 114 -20.62 -21.49 7.18
C MET A 114 -21.84 -20.54 7.19
N SER A 115 -22.80 -20.78 8.07
CA SER A 115 -23.94 -19.88 8.27
C SER A 115 -23.53 -18.60 8.95
N LEU A 116 -22.66 -18.67 9.98
CA LEU A 116 -22.06 -17.48 10.59
C LEU A 116 -21.36 -16.61 9.54
N LYS A 117 -20.53 -17.23 8.67
CA LYS A 117 -19.83 -16.52 7.62
C LYS A 117 -20.78 -15.79 6.68
N ARG A 118 -21.88 -16.44 6.21
CA ARG A 118 -22.88 -15.76 5.36
C ARG A 118 -23.51 -14.55 6.06
N GLY A 119 -23.83 -14.69 7.34
CA GLY A 119 -24.35 -13.59 8.15
C GLY A 119 -23.35 -12.45 8.31
N ILE A 120 -22.06 -12.76 8.52
CA ILE A 120 -20.97 -11.79 8.56
C ILE A 120 -20.85 -11.06 7.22
N ASP A 121 -20.79 -11.78 6.10
CA ASP A 121 -20.66 -11.22 4.76
C ASP A 121 -21.83 -10.22 4.47
N THR A 122 -23.06 -10.63 4.72
CA THR A 122 -24.27 -9.77 4.56
C THR A 122 -24.21 -8.52 5.45
N ALA A 123 -23.79 -8.67 6.70
CA ALA A 123 -23.68 -7.55 7.63
C ALA A 123 -22.60 -6.55 7.18
N VAL A 124 -21.46 -7.04 6.70
CA VAL A 124 -20.38 -6.19 6.20
C VAL A 124 -20.80 -5.40 4.96
N GLU A 125 -21.47 -6.03 3.99
CA GLU A 125 -22.02 -5.34 2.82
C GLU A 125 -23.00 -4.22 3.23
N THR A 126 -23.84 -4.49 4.23
CA THR A 126 -24.81 -3.52 4.78
C THR A 126 -24.08 -2.34 5.44
N ILE A 127 -23.07 -2.61 6.29
CA ILE A 127 -22.26 -1.57 6.94
C ILE A 127 -21.52 -0.73 5.89
N VAL A 128 -20.91 -1.35 4.88
CA VAL A 128 -20.20 -0.65 3.79
C VAL A 128 -21.15 0.29 3.04
N SER A 129 -22.36 -0.19 2.70
CA SER A 129 -23.39 0.66 2.07
C SER A 129 -23.81 1.83 2.98
N ALA A 130 -23.89 1.61 4.29
CA ALA A 130 -24.21 2.66 5.26
C ALA A 130 -23.06 3.67 5.39
N LEU A 131 -21.80 3.24 5.38
CA LEU A 131 -20.63 4.13 5.37
C LEU A 131 -20.58 5.01 4.12
N GLN A 132 -20.86 4.44 2.95
CA GLN A 132 -20.95 5.20 1.69
C GLN A 132 -22.03 6.28 1.73
N LYS A 133 -23.18 5.99 2.35
CA LYS A 133 -24.27 6.99 2.56
C LYS A 133 -23.89 8.09 3.56
N GLN A 134 -23.04 7.79 4.53
CA GLN A 134 -22.52 8.78 5.49
C GLN A 134 -21.41 9.64 4.91
N SER A 135 -20.78 9.19 3.83
CA SER A 135 -19.62 9.83 3.22
C SER A 135 -19.93 11.24 2.73
N LYS A 136 -19.01 12.18 3.01
CA LYS A 136 -19.01 13.55 2.50
C LYS A 136 -17.85 13.73 1.56
N LYS A 137 -18.11 14.26 0.36
CA LYS A 137 -17.02 14.55 -0.61
C LYS A 137 -16.12 15.64 -0.07
N VAL A 138 -14.82 15.45 -0.23
CA VAL A 138 -13.79 16.46 0.02
C VAL A 138 -13.86 17.51 -1.08
N LYS A 139 -14.05 18.78 -0.73
CA LYS A 139 -14.36 19.85 -1.68
C LYS A 139 -13.18 20.77 -1.96
N ASP A 140 -12.45 21.17 -0.95
CA ASP A 140 -11.47 22.23 -1.03
C ASP A 140 -10.12 21.85 -0.39
N ARG A 141 -9.13 22.74 -0.60
CA ARG A 141 -7.77 22.58 -0.07
C ARG A 141 -7.75 22.48 1.46
N ALA A 142 -8.64 23.18 2.15
CA ALA A 142 -8.67 23.17 3.62
C ALA A 142 -9.11 21.81 4.17
N GLU A 143 -10.12 21.18 3.55
CA GLU A 143 -10.56 19.83 3.90
C GLU A 143 -9.46 18.79 3.58
N ILE A 144 -8.74 18.94 2.46
CA ILE A 144 -7.58 18.11 2.10
C ILE A 144 -6.50 18.23 3.18
N ALA A 145 -6.15 19.45 3.59
CA ALA A 145 -5.15 19.70 4.63
C ALA A 145 -5.56 19.10 5.99
N GLN A 146 -6.85 19.09 6.32
CA GLN A 146 -7.36 18.46 7.53
C GLN A 146 -7.20 16.94 7.51
N VAL A 147 -7.58 16.28 6.42
CA VAL A 147 -7.38 14.83 6.26
C VAL A 147 -5.91 14.47 6.42
N ALA A 148 -5.04 15.16 5.69
CA ALA A 148 -3.61 14.91 5.72
C ALA A 148 -3.01 15.18 7.12
N THR A 149 -3.46 16.22 7.82
CA THR A 149 -3.04 16.53 9.19
C THR A 149 -3.40 15.42 10.17
N ILE A 150 -4.63 14.90 10.10
CA ILE A 150 -5.08 13.81 10.99
C ILE A 150 -4.27 12.54 10.74
N SER A 151 -4.10 12.15 9.48
CA SER A 151 -3.30 10.97 9.14
C SER A 151 -1.83 11.13 9.49
N ALA A 152 -1.31 12.38 9.46
CA ALA A 152 0.02 12.74 9.94
C ALA A 152 0.13 12.90 11.47
N ASN A 153 -0.76 12.27 12.27
CA ASN A 153 -0.79 12.36 13.74
C ASN A 153 -0.92 13.81 14.30
N GLY A 154 -1.61 14.70 13.58
CA GLY A 154 -1.85 16.09 13.98
C GLY A 154 -0.77 17.08 13.54
N GLU A 155 0.21 16.67 12.74
CA GLU A 155 1.28 17.54 12.23
C GLU A 155 0.77 18.41 11.06
N LYS A 156 0.38 19.66 11.38
CA LYS A 156 -0.19 20.60 10.41
C LYS A 156 0.74 20.90 9.23
N ALA A 157 2.05 20.94 9.46
CA ALA A 157 3.04 21.21 8.41
C ALA A 157 2.98 20.15 7.30
N ILE A 158 2.81 18.87 7.67
CA ILE A 158 2.63 17.77 6.71
C ILE A 158 1.29 17.93 5.97
N GLY A 159 0.22 18.27 6.69
CA GLY A 159 -1.10 18.49 6.10
C GLY A 159 -1.09 19.59 5.03
N GLU A 160 -0.48 20.72 5.32
CA GLU A 160 -0.38 21.85 4.40
C GLU A 160 0.46 21.49 3.15
N ILE A 161 1.62 20.83 3.32
CA ILE A 161 2.49 20.51 2.19
C ILE A 161 1.84 19.50 1.24
N ILE A 162 1.05 18.54 1.75
CA ILE A 162 0.29 17.59 0.94
C ILE A 162 -0.84 18.31 0.20
N ALA A 163 -1.56 19.21 0.86
CA ALA A 163 -2.60 19.99 0.22
C ALA A 163 -2.05 20.90 -0.88
N ASP A 164 -0.89 21.52 -0.67
CA ASP A 164 -0.19 22.32 -1.68
C ASP A 164 0.28 21.45 -2.86
N ALA A 165 0.77 20.25 -2.59
CA ALA A 165 1.16 19.32 -3.63
C ALA A 165 -0.04 18.94 -4.52
N MET A 166 -1.17 18.58 -3.89
CA MET A 166 -2.40 18.22 -4.62
C MET A 166 -3.00 19.41 -5.40
N ASP A 167 -2.88 20.62 -4.88
CA ASP A 167 -3.34 21.82 -5.58
C ASP A 167 -2.50 22.12 -6.83
N LYS A 168 -1.18 21.89 -6.76
CA LYS A 168 -0.25 22.12 -7.87
C LYS A 168 -0.36 21.09 -9.00
N VAL A 169 -0.48 19.80 -8.68
CA VAL A 169 -0.53 18.72 -9.69
C VAL A 169 -1.94 18.24 -10.01
N GLY A 170 -2.95 18.71 -9.27
CA GLY A 170 -4.33 18.26 -9.37
C GLY A 170 -4.62 17.00 -8.54
N LYS A 171 -5.92 16.65 -8.44
CA LYS A 171 -6.38 15.53 -7.59
C LYS A 171 -5.83 14.17 -8.05
N ASP A 172 -5.67 14.00 -9.35
CA ASP A 172 -5.15 12.78 -9.98
C ASP A 172 -3.66 12.88 -10.32
N GLY A 173 -3.00 13.96 -9.88
CA GLY A 173 -1.59 14.21 -10.12
C GLY A 173 -0.67 13.30 -9.32
N THR A 174 0.52 13.05 -9.86
CA THR A 174 1.52 12.23 -9.20
C THR A 174 2.24 13.02 -8.12
N ILE A 175 2.28 12.48 -6.91
CA ILE A 175 3.03 13.01 -5.77
C ILE A 175 3.94 11.89 -5.26
N THR A 176 5.23 12.17 -5.15
CA THR A 176 6.25 11.26 -4.58
C THR A 176 6.83 11.86 -3.31
N VAL A 177 7.31 10.99 -2.43
CA VAL A 177 7.93 11.38 -1.16
C VAL A 177 9.37 10.89 -1.16
N GLU A 178 10.32 11.82 -1.01
CA GLU A 178 11.73 11.53 -1.11
C GLU A 178 12.49 11.99 0.14
N GLU A 179 13.68 11.44 0.34
CA GLU A 179 14.57 11.85 1.42
C GLU A 179 15.36 13.09 1.00
N ALA A 180 15.23 14.18 1.74
CA ALA A 180 16.04 15.37 1.52
C ALA A 180 17.46 15.23 2.09
N LYS A 181 18.39 15.94 1.50
CA LYS A 181 19.74 16.11 2.07
C LYS A 181 19.80 17.22 3.12
N SER A 182 18.71 17.99 3.28
CA SER A 182 18.55 19.09 4.21
C SER A 182 17.68 18.69 5.41
N ILE A 183 17.69 19.52 6.45
CA ILE A 183 16.81 19.33 7.62
C ILE A 183 15.37 19.76 7.30
N GLU A 184 15.20 20.67 6.34
CA GLU A 184 13.90 21.23 5.98
C GLU A 184 13.17 20.33 4.98
N THR A 185 11.86 20.19 5.18
CA THR A 185 10.96 19.53 4.25
C THR A 185 10.49 20.53 3.20
N THR A 186 10.67 20.21 1.92
CA THR A 186 10.31 21.09 0.78
C THR A 186 9.38 20.40 -0.21
N LEU A 187 8.68 21.20 -1.01
CA LEU A 187 7.83 20.76 -2.08
C LEU A 187 8.33 21.33 -3.41
N ASP A 188 8.76 20.45 -4.29
CA ASP A 188 9.15 20.79 -5.65
C ASP A 188 8.15 20.20 -6.66
N VAL A 189 7.92 20.91 -7.77
CA VAL A 189 7.15 20.37 -8.89
C VAL A 189 8.10 20.27 -10.08
N VAL A 190 8.24 19.06 -10.58
CA VAL A 190 9.19 18.71 -11.62
C VAL A 190 8.50 18.07 -12.82
N GLU A 191 9.14 18.09 -13.97
CA GLU A 191 8.68 17.36 -15.13
C GLU A 191 8.75 15.86 -14.89
N GLY A 192 7.65 15.14 -15.12
CA GLY A 192 7.57 13.72 -14.85
C GLY A 192 6.19 13.17 -15.17
N MET A 193 6.04 11.85 -15.07
CA MET A 193 4.75 11.19 -15.22
C MET A 193 4.72 9.83 -14.54
N GLN A 194 3.51 9.37 -14.22
CA GLN A 194 3.26 8.01 -13.73
C GLN A 194 2.31 7.27 -14.69
N PHE A 195 2.55 5.97 -14.84
CA PHE A 195 1.63 5.08 -15.57
C PHE A 195 1.47 3.74 -14.86
N ASP A 196 0.33 3.08 -15.09
CA ASP A 196 -0.19 1.90 -14.42
C ASP A 196 0.42 0.58 -14.95
N LYS A 197 1.74 0.48 -14.92
CA LYS A 197 2.49 -0.76 -15.21
C LYS A 197 3.66 -0.87 -14.24
N GLY A 198 3.68 -1.96 -13.48
CA GLY A 198 4.76 -2.29 -12.58
C GLY A 198 5.85 -3.15 -13.22
N TYR A 199 6.81 -3.59 -12.40
CA TYR A 199 7.92 -4.41 -12.87
C TYR A 199 7.45 -5.80 -13.35
N LEU A 200 8.13 -6.32 -14.38
CA LEU A 200 7.85 -7.66 -14.92
C LEU A 200 8.36 -8.80 -14.04
N SER A 201 9.26 -8.51 -13.11
CA SER A 201 9.80 -9.51 -12.19
C SER A 201 10.12 -8.87 -10.83
N PRO A 202 9.73 -9.51 -9.71
CA PRO A 202 10.11 -9.05 -8.37
C PRO A 202 11.62 -9.02 -8.14
N TYR A 203 12.40 -9.73 -8.92
CA TYR A 203 13.87 -9.71 -8.85
C TYR A 203 14.49 -8.38 -9.29
N PHE A 204 13.73 -7.48 -9.91
CA PHE A 204 14.18 -6.13 -10.22
C PHE A 204 14.16 -5.19 -9.02
N VAL A 205 13.48 -5.56 -7.94
CA VAL A 205 13.38 -4.78 -6.69
C VAL A 205 14.77 -4.43 -6.16
N THR A 206 14.95 -3.17 -5.78
CA THR A 206 16.18 -2.64 -5.18
C THR A 206 15.99 -2.35 -3.69
N ASN A 207 14.75 -2.01 -3.30
CA ASN A 207 14.37 -1.79 -1.91
C ASN A 207 13.35 -2.87 -1.47
N PRO A 208 13.79 -3.90 -0.73
CA PRO A 208 12.90 -4.98 -0.30
C PRO A 208 11.85 -4.54 0.74
N ASP A 209 12.09 -3.45 1.46
CA ASP A 209 11.15 -2.96 2.48
C ASP A 209 9.89 -2.38 1.83
N THR A 210 10.05 -1.60 0.76
CA THR A 210 8.94 -1.01 -0.03
C THR A 210 8.53 -1.87 -1.22
N MET A 211 9.28 -2.93 -1.55
CA MET A 211 9.10 -3.74 -2.77
C MET A 211 9.16 -2.92 -4.06
N GLU A 212 10.06 -1.93 -4.10
CA GLU A 212 10.25 -1.04 -5.24
C GLU A 212 11.60 -1.25 -5.92
N ALA A 213 11.63 -1.04 -7.23
CA ALA A 213 12.86 -0.87 -8.00
C ALA A 213 13.09 0.64 -8.21
N VAL A 214 14.08 1.19 -7.51
CA VAL A 214 14.49 2.59 -7.61
C VAL A 214 15.78 2.66 -8.43
N LEU A 215 15.76 3.41 -9.52
CA LEU A 215 16.85 3.54 -10.48
C LEU A 215 17.17 5.03 -10.67
N GLU A 216 18.36 5.43 -10.24
CA GLU A 216 18.83 6.82 -10.28
C GLU A 216 19.65 7.09 -11.55
N ASP A 217 19.49 8.27 -12.15
CA ASP A 217 20.17 8.66 -13.40
C ASP A 217 20.01 7.64 -14.53
N ALA A 218 18.81 7.08 -14.65
CA ALA A 218 18.52 5.94 -15.49
C ALA A 218 18.43 6.30 -16.98
N TYR A 219 18.90 5.35 -17.82
CA TYR A 219 18.52 5.29 -19.23
C TYR A 219 17.15 4.63 -19.38
N LEU A 220 16.37 5.07 -20.38
CA LEU A 220 15.08 4.48 -20.73
C LEU A 220 15.09 4.02 -22.19
N LEU A 221 14.93 2.71 -22.39
CA LEU A 221 14.63 2.14 -23.71
C LEU A 221 13.13 2.11 -23.90
N ILE A 222 12.63 2.79 -24.92
CA ILE A 222 11.21 2.90 -25.25
C ILE A 222 10.98 2.21 -26.58
N PHE A 223 10.50 0.96 -26.55
CA PHE A 223 10.44 0.05 -27.67
C PHE A 223 9.02 -0.44 -27.94
N GLU A 224 8.56 -0.36 -29.20
CA GLU A 224 7.17 -0.65 -29.57
C GLU A 224 6.78 -2.13 -29.37
N LYS A 225 7.66 -3.05 -29.73
CA LYS A 225 7.38 -4.48 -29.80
C LYS A 225 7.78 -5.24 -28.53
N LYS A 226 7.48 -6.53 -28.54
CA LYS A 226 7.96 -7.48 -27.55
C LYS A 226 9.47 -7.75 -27.72
N ILE A 227 10.13 -7.95 -26.59
CA ILE A 227 11.53 -8.33 -26.53
C ILE A 227 11.60 -9.75 -25.93
N SER A 228 11.86 -10.75 -26.76
CA SER A 228 12.02 -12.14 -26.34
C SER A 228 13.41 -12.69 -26.64
N ASN A 229 14.07 -12.19 -27.70
CA ASN A 229 15.39 -12.61 -28.12
C ASN A 229 16.46 -11.72 -27.44
N LEU A 230 17.38 -12.35 -26.73
CA LEU A 230 18.49 -11.69 -26.07
C LEU A 230 19.49 -11.10 -27.06
N GLN A 231 19.75 -11.78 -28.18
CA GLN A 231 20.80 -11.40 -29.12
C GLN A 231 20.63 -9.97 -29.65
N ASP A 232 19.38 -9.57 -29.91
CA ASP A 232 19.06 -8.24 -30.42
C ASP A 232 19.33 -7.14 -29.37
N LEU A 233 19.25 -7.49 -28.08
CA LEU A 233 19.44 -6.56 -26.95
C LEU A 233 20.91 -6.48 -26.48
N LEU A 234 21.72 -7.49 -26.78
CA LEU A 234 23.09 -7.63 -26.28
C LEU A 234 24.00 -6.42 -26.55
N PRO A 235 24.03 -5.82 -27.76
CA PRO A 235 24.90 -4.67 -28.03
C PRO A 235 24.57 -3.46 -27.12
N LEU A 236 23.28 -3.23 -26.90
CA LEU A 236 22.81 -2.17 -26.02
C LEU A 236 23.18 -2.45 -24.56
N LEU A 237 22.94 -3.67 -24.05
CA LEU A 237 23.28 -4.05 -22.69
C LEU A 237 24.77 -3.92 -22.40
N GLN A 238 25.62 -4.31 -23.34
CA GLN A 238 27.09 -4.15 -23.21
C GLN A 238 27.49 -2.68 -23.11
N THR A 239 26.86 -1.82 -23.89
CA THR A 239 27.13 -0.38 -23.87
C THR A 239 26.65 0.28 -22.58
N VAL A 240 25.45 -0.09 -22.12
CA VAL A 240 24.89 0.40 -20.85
C VAL A 240 25.73 -0.09 -19.68
N ALA A 241 26.12 -1.36 -19.64
CA ALA A 241 26.98 -1.92 -18.58
C ALA A 241 28.32 -1.16 -18.46
N LYS A 242 28.94 -0.80 -19.61
CA LYS A 242 30.17 0.02 -19.62
C LYS A 242 29.97 1.43 -19.08
N SER A 243 28.76 2.00 -19.23
CA SER A 243 28.45 3.34 -18.70
C SER A 243 28.22 3.36 -17.19
N GLY A 244 27.95 2.21 -16.57
CA GLY A 244 27.61 2.08 -15.16
C GLY A 244 26.25 2.65 -14.78
N ARG A 245 25.43 3.13 -15.75
CA ARG A 245 24.10 3.68 -15.50
C ARG A 245 23.04 2.60 -15.51
N PRO A 246 22.00 2.73 -14.68
CA PRO A 246 20.82 1.87 -14.73
C PRO A 246 20.06 1.98 -16.06
N LEU A 247 19.35 0.90 -16.43
CA LEU A 247 18.50 0.84 -17.61
C LEU A 247 17.09 0.44 -17.24
N VAL A 248 16.11 1.23 -17.66
CA VAL A 248 14.69 0.86 -17.65
C VAL A 248 14.28 0.50 -19.05
N ILE A 249 13.68 -0.67 -19.24
CA ILE A 249 13.15 -1.13 -20.52
C ILE A 249 11.62 -1.02 -20.47
N ILE A 250 11.05 -0.19 -21.35
CA ILE A 250 9.61 -0.05 -21.53
C ILE A 250 9.30 -0.62 -22.92
N ALA A 251 8.62 -1.77 -22.95
CA ALA A 251 8.29 -2.46 -24.19
C ALA A 251 6.88 -3.05 -24.14
N GLU A 252 6.33 -3.47 -25.27
CA GLU A 252 5.04 -4.18 -25.25
C GLU A 252 5.04 -5.34 -24.24
N ASP A 253 6.09 -6.13 -24.24
CA ASP A 253 6.41 -7.14 -23.24
C ASP A 253 7.92 -7.43 -23.27
N VAL A 254 8.44 -7.97 -22.16
CA VAL A 254 9.78 -8.57 -22.12
C VAL A 254 9.64 -9.96 -21.54
N GLU A 255 9.95 -10.99 -22.35
CA GLU A 255 9.67 -12.37 -21.99
C GLU A 255 10.80 -13.34 -22.37
N GLY A 256 10.68 -14.59 -21.98
CA GLY A 256 11.58 -15.68 -22.39
C GLY A 256 13.03 -15.45 -21.96
N GLU A 257 13.96 -15.69 -22.90
CA GLU A 257 15.40 -15.61 -22.66
C GLU A 257 15.87 -14.18 -22.30
N ALA A 258 15.25 -13.16 -22.89
CA ALA A 258 15.58 -11.78 -22.62
C ALA A 258 15.29 -11.43 -21.15
N LEU A 259 14.09 -11.72 -20.65
CA LEU A 259 13.71 -11.45 -19.26
C LEU A 259 14.62 -12.23 -18.28
N ALA A 260 14.81 -13.54 -18.53
CA ALA A 260 15.64 -14.38 -17.67
C ALA A 260 17.09 -13.84 -17.55
N THR A 261 17.66 -13.38 -18.67
CA THR A 261 19.01 -12.83 -18.68
C THR A 261 19.09 -11.49 -17.96
N LEU A 262 18.11 -10.60 -18.12
CA LEU A 262 18.06 -9.34 -17.38
C LEU A 262 18.01 -9.61 -15.87
N VAL A 263 17.17 -10.53 -15.41
CA VAL A 263 17.07 -10.94 -14.01
C VAL A 263 18.38 -11.50 -13.48
N VAL A 264 19.02 -12.42 -14.21
CA VAL A 264 20.31 -13.02 -13.79
C VAL A 264 21.41 -11.96 -13.68
N ASN A 265 21.52 -11.04 -14.63
CA ASN A 265 22.51 -9.97 -14.59
C ASN A 265 22.24 -8.96 -13.47
N LYS A 266 20.96 -8.68 -13.16
CA LYS A 266 20.56 -7.86 -12.00
C LYS A 266 20.98 -8.54 -10.69
N ILE A 267 20.69 -9.83 -10.51
CA ILE A 267 21.05 -10.59 -9.31
C ILE A 267 22.58 -10.65 -9.12
N ARG A 268 23.32 -10.82 -10.21
CA ARG A 268 24.81 -10.82 -10.20
C ARG A 268 25.42 -9.44 -9.97
N GLY A 269 24.62 -8.37 -9.97
CA GLY A 269 25.11 -6.99 -9.83
C GLY A 269 25.91 -6.47 -11.04
N THR A 270 25.89 -7.18 -12.17
CA THR A 270 26.60 -6.78 -13.40
C THR A 270 25.84 -5.71 -14.18
N LEU A 271 24.54 -5.62 -14.00
CA LEU A 271 23.68 -4.64 -14.64
C LEU A 271 22.57 -4.19 -13.68
N GLN A 272 22.43 -2.89 -13.52
CA GLN A 272 21.25 -2.33 -12.85
C GLN A 272 20.16 -2.14 -13.90
N VAL A 273 19.12 -2.97 -13.85
CA VAL A 273 18.08 -2.98 -14.88
C VAL A 273 16.72 -3.30 -14.27
N ALA A 274 15.68 -2.72 -14.86
CA ALA A 274 14.30 -3.13 -14.67
C ALA A 274 13.56 -3.12 -16.00
N ALA A 275 12.51 -3.94 -16.12
CA ALA A 275 11.68 -4.01 -17.29
C ALA A 275 10.21 -3.91 -16.90
N VAL A 276 9.46 -3.13 -17.66
CA VAL A 276 8.02 -2.87 -17.48
C VAL A 276 7.28 -2.99 -18.81
N LYS A 277 5.98 -3.30 -18.73
CA LYS A 277 5.13 -3.26 -19.92
C LYS A 277 4.79 -1.81 -20.30
N ALA A 278 4.68 -1.57 -21.58
CA ALA A 278 4.19 -0.31 -22.11
C ALA A 278 2.75 -0.04 -21.67
N PRO A 279 2.42 1.20 -21.28
CA PRO A 279 1.05 1.56 -20.90
C PRO A 279 0.12 1.61 -22.12
N GLY A 280 -1.16 1.25 -21.91
CA GLY A 280 -2.19 1.28 -22.94
C GLY A 280 -2.13 0.13 -23.96
N PHE A 281 -2.99 0.21 -24.97
CA PHE A 281 -3.11 -0.80 -26.05
C PHE A 281 -3.27 -0.10 -27.41
N GLY A 282 -2.82 -0.77 -28.49
CA GLY A 282 -2.96 -0.28 -29.86
C GLY A 282 -2.36 1.14 -30.06
N ASP A 283 -3.06 2.02 -30.77
CA ASP A 283 -2.59 3.37 -31.07
C ASP A 283 -2.40 4.25 -29.83
N ARG A 284 -3.15 3.99 -28.76
CA ARG A 284 -2.94 4.67 -27.48
C ARG A 284 -1.60 4.32 -26.86
N ARG A 285 -1.19 3.05 -26.94
CA ARG A 285 0.14 2.63 -26.45
C ARG A 285 1.22 3.40 -27.20
N LYS A 286 1.13 3.49 -28.53
CA LYS A 286 2.08 4.28 -29.35
C LYS A 286 2.14 5.73 -28.88
N ALA A 287 0.98 6.36 -28.73
CA ALA A 287 0.89 7.75 -28.29
C ALA A 287 1.46 7.99 -26.89
N MET A 288 1.23 7.08 -25.94
CA MET A 288 1.80 7.17 -24.59
C MET A 288 3.31 6.92 -24.60
N MET A 289 3.79 6.00 -25.42
CA MET A 289 5.24 5.75 -25.58
C MET A 289 5.96 6.96 -26.20
N GLU A 290 5.33 7.66 -27.15
CA GLU A 290 5.84 8.94 -27.66
C GLU A 290 5.89 10.01 -26.57
N ASP A 291 4.85 10.11 -25.73
CA ASP A 291 4.83 11.07 -24.63
C ASP A 291 5.97 10.82 -23.65
N ILE A 292 6.23 9.55 -23.31
CA ILE A 292 7.36 9.14 -22.45
C ILE A 292 8.70 9.48 -23.14
N ALA A 293 8.83 9.26 -24.45
CA ALA A 293 10.03 9.59 -25.20
C ALA A 293 10.31 11.10 -25.18
N ILE A 294 9.29 11.92 -25.42
CA ILE A 294 9.40 13.39 -25.36
C ILE A 294 9.77 13.85 -23.96
N LEU A 295 9.12 13.30 -22.92
CA LEU A 295 9.38 13.63 -21.54
C LEU A 295 10.83 13.32 -21.12
N THR A 296 11.37 12.21 -21.61
CA THR A 296 12.71 11.73 -21.22
C THR A 296 13.83 12.15 -22.20
N GLY A 297 13.46 12.85 -23.27
CA GLY A 297 14.41 13.28 -24.30
C GLY A 297 15.00 12.14 -25.13
N GLY A 298 14.32 10.99 -25.15
CA GLY A 298 14.69 9.81 -25.92
C GLY A 298 13.91 9.69 -27.21
N ARG A 299 14.01 8.53 -27.84
CA ARG A 299 13.29 8.19 -29.07
C ARG A 299 12.36 7.00 -28.82
N PHE A 300 11.11 7.11 -29.24
CA PHE A 300 10.22 5.95 -29.34
C PHE A 300 10.63 5.10 -30.52
N ILE A 301 11.14 3.91 -30.27
CA ILE A 301 11.63 2.99 -31.31
C ILE A 301 10.45 2.16 -31.81
N SER A 302 9.88 2.61 -32.94
CA SER A 302 8.76 1.96 -33.63
C SER A 302 9.20 1.31 -34.93
N GLU A 303 8.37 0.41 -35.46
CA GLU A 303 8.57 -0.18 -36.79
C GLU A 303 8.66 0.86 -37.91
N ASP A 304 7.87 1.91 -37.79
CA ASP A 304 7.78 2.98 -38.79
C ASP A 304 9.14 3.69 -38.98
N LEU A 305 10.00 3.67 -37.99
CA LEU A 305 11.34 4.24 -38.05
C LEU A 305 12.38 3.31 -38.69
N GLY A 306 12.05 2.03 -38.91
CA GLY A 306 12.97 1.04 -39.47
C GLY A 306 14.22 0.75 -38.61
N ILE A 307 14.26 1.20 -37.35
CA ILE A 307 15.37 1.00 -36.44
C ILE A 307 15.22 -0.35 -35.74
N LYS A 308 16.21 -1.21 -35.96
CA LYS A 308 16.28 -2.50 -35.27
C LYS A 308 16.88 -2.33 -33.88
N LEU A 309 16.47 -3.19 -32.93
CA LEU A 309 16.93 -3.19 -31.54
C LEU A 309 18.45 -3.27 -31.41
N GLU A 310 19.11 -4.06 -32.29
CA GLU A 310 20.57 -4.23 -32.36
C GLU A 310 21.35 -2.96 -32.73
N ASN A 311 20.71 -1.98 -33.34
CA ASN A 311 21.31 -0.74 -33.82
C ASN A 311 21.08 0.46 -32.90
N ILE A 312 20.41 0.28 -31.76
CA ILE A 312 20.10 1.36 -30.81
C ILE A 312 21.39 1.85 -30.15
N GLN A 313 21.55 3.16 -30.13
CA GLN A 313 22.68 3.84 -29.50
C GLN A 313 22.24 4.53 -28.20
N PRO A 314 23.14 4.79 -27.25
CA PRO A 314 22.82 5.54 -26.03
C PRO A 314 22.18 6.91 -26.27
N ALA A 315 22.38 7.52 -27.43
CA ALA A 315 21.77 8.77 -27.83
C ALA A 315 20.26 8.64 -28.15
N ASP A 316 19.79 7.43 -28.45
CA ASP A 316 18.38 7.14 -28.72
C ASP A 316 17.61 6.87 -27.42
N LEU A 317 18.32 6.61 -26.30
CA LEU A 317 17.71 6.34 -25.00
C LEU A 317 17.20 7.61 -24.35
N GLY A 318 16.03 7.53 -23.75
CA GLY A 318 15.57 8.54 -22.80
C GLY A 318 16.44 8.55 -21.54
N ARG A 319 16.31 9.63 -20.76
CA ARG A 319 16.98 9.78 -19.45
C ARG A 319 16.02 10.35 -18.44
N ALA A 320 16.15 9.93 -17.21
CA ALA A 320 15.45 10.52 -16.08
C ALA A 320 16.36 10.50 -14.85
N LYS A 321 16.22 11.48 -13.98
CA LYS A 321 16.96 11.56 -12.72
C LYS A 321 16.61 10.40 -11.82
N ARG A 322 15.32 10.02 -11.79
CA ARG A 322 14.86 8.86 -11.02
C ARG A 322 13.70 8.16 -11.73
N VAL A 323 13.70 6.84 -11.68
CA VAL A 323 12.56 6.01 -12.05
C VAL A 323 12.27 5.06 -10.88
N THR A 324 11.06 5.13 -10.36
CA THR A 324 10.56 4.25 -9.30
C THR A 324 9.50 3.33 -9.88
N ILE A 325 9.67 2.03 -9.67
CA ILE A 325 8.76 1.01 -10.21
C ILE A 325 8.30 0.13 -9.04
N ASP A 326 7.02 0.16 -8.75
CA ASP A 326 6.36 -0.74 -7.82
C ASP A 326 5.71 -1.93 -8.57
N LYS A 327 4.87 -2.70 -7.89
CA LYS A 327 4.16 -3.85 -8.47
C LYS A 327 3.14 -3.44 -9.55
N GLU A 328 2.62 -2.23 -9.48
CA GLU A 328 1.49 -1.77 -10.30
C GLU A 328 1.82 -0.55 -11.15
N ASN A 329 2.76 0.28 -10.72
CA ASN A 329 3.05 1.59 -11.32
C ASN A 329 4.52 1.78 -11.66
N THR A 330 4.76 2.66 -12.63
CA THR A 330 6.07 3.22 -12.95
C THR A 330 5.99 4.72 -12.91
N THR A 331 6.83 5.36 -12.08
CA THR A 331 6.93 6.82 -11.92
C THR A 331 8.27 7.31 -12.45
N ILE A 332 8.24 8.22 -13.39
CA ILE A 332 9.41 8.89 -13.98
C ILE A 332 9.46 10.30 -13.39
N VAL A 333 10.58 10.65 -12.77
CA VAL A 333 10.80 11.95 -12.10
C VAL A 333 11.98 12.65 -12.77
N GLU A 334 11.82 13.93 -13.09
CA GLU A 334 12.80 14.76 -13.80
C GLU A 334 13.33 14.09 -15.08
N GLY A 335 12.44 13.91 -16.06
CA GLY A 335 12.82 13.50 -17.40
C GLY A 335 13.71 14.56 -18.07
N ALA A 336 14.69 14.11 -18.86
CA ALA A 336 15.67 14.99 -19.53
C ALA A 336 15.14 15.60 -20.85
N GLY A 337 13.83 15.51 -21.13
CA GLY A 337 13.19 16.13 -22.27
C GLY A 337 13.26 17.66 -22.21
N LYS A 338 13.22 18.29 -23.38
CA LYS A 338 13.18 19.75 -23.43
C LYS A 338 11.78 20.24 -23.09
N SER A 339 11.65 21.20 -22.16
CA SER A 339 10.38 21.83 -21.80
C SER A 339 9.60 22.35 -23.03
N SER A 340 10.31 22.87 -24.04
CA SER A 340 9.69 23.32 -25.31
C SER A 340 8.95 22.19 -26.03
N ASP A 341 9.53 21.01 -26.09
CA ASP A 341 8.98 19.85 -26.78
C ASP A 341 7.81 19.26 -26.02
N ILE A 342 7.91 19.24 -24.68
CA ILE A 342 6.81 18.84 -23.78
C ILE A 342 5.63 19.79 -23.93
N GLN A 343 5.85 21.12 -23.94
CA GLN A 343 4.78 22.11 -24.12
C GLN A 343 4.14 22.03 -25.51
N ALA A 344 4.94 21.77 -26.55
CA ALA A 344 4.43 21.55 -27.90
C ALA A 344 3.51 20.30 -27.94
N ARG A 345 3.92 19.22 -27.25
CA ARG A 345 3.11 17.98 -27.13
C ARG A 345 1.81 18.22 -26.36
N ILE A 346 1.85 18.94 -25.25
CA ILE A 346 0.68 19.34 -24.48
C ILE A 346 -0.30 20.14 -25.35
N THR A 347 0.20 21.09 -26.14
CA THR A 347 -0.61 21.88 -27.06
C THR A 347 -1.26 21.01 -28.14
N GLN A 348 -0.52 20.05 -28.69
CA GLN A 348 -1.03 19.07 -29.64
C GLN A 348 -2.18 18.23 -29.05
N ILE A 349 -2.03 17.72 -27.83
CA ILE A 349 -3.07 16.92 -27.17
C ILE A 349 -4.31 17.78 -26.91
N ARG A 350 -4.16 19.03 -26.45
CA ARG A 350 -5.30 19.96 -26.25
C ARG A 350 -6.09 20.16 -27.55
N ARG A 351 -5.40 20.33 -28.67
CA ARG A 351 -6.04 20.45 -29.97
C ARG A 351 -6.81 19.19 -30.37
N GLN A 352 -6.24 18.00 -30.10
CA GLN A 352 -6.93 16.73 -30.34
C GLN A 352 -8.20 16.59 -29.48
N ILE A 353 -8.19 17.09 -28.23
CA ILE A 353 -9.37 17.12 -27.36
C ILE A 353 -10.48 18.00 -27.95
N GLU A 354 -10.13 19.14 -28.55
CA GLU A 354 -11.08 20.06 -29.19
C GLU A 354 -11.65 19.48 -30.49
N GLU A 355 -10.85 18.79 -31.28
CA GLU A 355 -11.21 18.23 -32.57
C GLU A 355 -11.98 16.90 -32.50
N THR A 356 -11.84 16.14 -31.43
CA THR A 356 -12.50 14.83 -31.32
C THR A 356 -14.01 14.94 -31.09
N THR A 357 -14.76 14.12 -31.80
CA THR A 357 -16.22 13.99 -31.65
C THR A 357 -16.63 12.84 -30.72
N SER A 358 -15.70 11.98 -30.34
CA SER A 358 -15.92 10.83 -29.46
C SER A 358 -15.71 11.24 -27.98
N ASP A 359 -16.74 11.11 -27.16
CA ASP A 359 -16.65 11.40 -25.73
C ASP A 359 -15.64 10.48 -25.02
N TYR A 360 -15.55 9.22 -25.45
CA TYR A 360 -14.58 8.26 -24.93
C TYR A 360 -13.13 8.65 -25.29
N ASP A 361 -12.87 9.07 -26.54
CA ASP A 361 -11.54 9.50 -26.93
C ASP A 361 -11.17 10.83 -26.26
N ARG A 362 -12.15 11.72 -26.09
CA ARG A 362 -11.96 12.97 -25.33
C ARG A 362 -11.54 12.69 -23.90
N GLU A 363 -12.20 11.78 -23.20
CA GLU A 363 -11.83 11.37 -21.84
C GLU A 363 -10.40 10.82 -21.79
N LYS A 364 -10.03 9.94 -22.72
CA LYS A 364 -8.69 9.34 -22.77
C LYS A 364 -7.59 10.33 -23.16
N LEU A 365 -7.89 11.30 -23.98
CA LEU A 365 -6.98 12.40 -24.28
C LEU A 365 -6.80 13.33 -23.07
N GLN A 366 -7.87 13.58 -22.30
CA GLN A 366 -7.81 14.35 -21.05
C GLN A 366 -6.96 13.65 -19.99
N GLU A 367 -7.13 12.33 -19.78
CA GLU A 367 -6.26 11.54 -18.88
C GLU A 367 -4.78 11.65 -19.29
N ARG A 368 -4.49 11.54 -20.57
CA ARG A 368 -3.12 11.65 -21.10
C ARG A 368 -2.55 13.05 -20.93
N LEU A 369 -3.37 14.08 -21.17
CA LEU A 369 -3.01 15.48 -20.93
C LEU A 369 -2.68 15.72 -19.45
N ALA A 370 -3.51 15.23 -18.54
CA ALA A 370 -3.30 15.38 -17.11
C ALA A 370 -1.97 14.76 -16.66
N LYS A 371 -1.64 13.54 -17.15
CA LYS A 371 -0.38 12.86 -16.83
C LYS A 371 0.86 13.60 -17.33
N LEU A 372 0.79 14.24 -18.50
CA LEU A 372 1.94 14.95 -19.09
C LEU A 372 2.06 16.39 -18.59
N ALA A 373 0.94 17.11 -18.44
CA ALA A 373 0.92 18.52 -18.07
C ALA A 373 1.02 18.76 -16.56
N GLY A 374 0.57 17.81 -15.74
CA GLY A 374 0.58 17.91 -14.27
C GLY A 374 1.97 17.81 -13.67
N GLY A 375 2.88 17.15 -14.33
CA GLY A 375 4.20 16.85 -13.76
C GLY A 375 4.13 15.92 -12.55
N VAL A 376 5.17 15.94 -11.74
CA VAL A 376 5.28 15.21 -10.46
C VAL A 376 5.59 16.20 -9.36
N ALA A 377 4.77 16.20 -8.30
CA ALA A 377 5.11 16.91 -7.07
C ALA A 377 6.01 16.00 -6.22
N VAL A 378 7.17 16.49 -5.84
CA VAL A 378 8.16 15.78 -5.03
C VAL A 378 8.20 16.44 -3.64
N ILE A 379 7.75 15.70 -2.62
CA ILE A 379 7.88 16.11 -1.23
C ILE A 379 9.21 15.58 -0.71
N ASN A 380 10.20 16.45 -0.57
CA ASN A 380 11.52 16.13 -0.04
C ASN A 380 11.47 16.25 1.49
N VAL A 381 11.46 15.12 2.19
CA VAL A 381 11.36 15.07 3.65
C VAL A 381 12.73 15.30 4.29
N GLY A 382 12.84 16.33 5.12
CA GLY A 382 14.05 16.67 5.86
C GLY A 382 13.94 16.32 7.34
N ALA A 383 15.07 15.86 7.94
CA ALA A 383 15.20 15.60 9.36
C ALA A 383 16.67 15.68 9.81
N ALA A 384 16.89 15.75 11.14
CA ALA A 384 18.22 15.85 11.70
C ALA A 384 19.00 14.51 11.72
N THR A 385 18.28 13.39 11.78
CA THR A 385 18.85 12.03 11.82
C THR A 385 18.18 11.11 10.79
N GLU A 386 18.90 10.08 10.36
CA GLU A 386 18.37 9.09 9.41
C GLU A 386 17.13 8.35 9.95
N THR A 387 17.12 8.04 11.25
CA THR A 387 16.00 7.37 11.91
C THR A 387 14.75 8.25 11.91
N GLU A 388 14.92 9.55 12.24
CA GLU A 388 13.83 10.54 12.19
C GLU A 388 13.34 10.76 10.75
N MET A 389 14.27 10.81 9.80
CA MET A 389 13.97 10.95 8.36
C MET A 389 13.04 9.84 7.89
N LYS A 390 13.40 8.58 8.16
CA LYS A 390 12.61 7.40 7.76
C LYS A 390 11.22 7.40 8.41
N GLU A 391 11.13 7.74 9.69
CA GLU A 391 9.85 7.84 10.40
C GLU A 391 8.97 8.95 9.80
N LYS A 392 9.54 10.13 9.57
CA LYS A 392 8.82 11.28 9.01
C LYS A 392 8.38 11.01 7.57
N LYS A 393 9.24 10.36 6.76
CA LYS A 393 8.90 9.94 5.39
C LYS A 393 7.70 9.00 5.39
N ALA A 394 7.73 7.92 6.18
CA ALA A 394 6.62 6.98 6.29
C ALA A 394 5.32 7.69 6.70
N ARG A 395 5.38 8.63 7.64
CA ARG A 395 4.21 9.42 8.07
C ARG A 395 3.65 10.31 6.96
N VAL A 396 4.51 10.91 6.13
CA VAL A 396 4.09 11.71 4.96
C VAL A 396 3.45 10.80 3.90
N GLU A 397 4.00 9.61 3.65
CA GLU A 397 3.46 8.61 2.72
C GLU A 397 2.07 8.14 3.17
N ASP A 398 1.89 7.79 4.45
CA ASP A 398 0.59 7.40 5.01
C ASP A 398 -0.44 8.53 4.88
N ALA A 399 -0.04 9.77 5.21
CA ALA A 399 -0.92 10.93 5.09
C ALA A 399 -1.31 11.22 3.63
N LEU A 400 -0.40 11.01 2.68
CA LEU A 400 -0.67 11.16 1.25
C LEU A 400 -1.67 10.10 0.77
N HIS A 401 -1.49 8.84 1.15
CA HIS A 401 -2.40 7.75 0.79
C HIS A 401 -3.80 7.96 1.36
N ALA A 402 -3.91 8.31 2.64
CA ALA A 402 -5.19 8.63 3.28
C ALA A 402 -5.90 9.81 2.60
N THR A 403 -5.13 10.83 2.19
CA THR A 403 -5.66 12.00 1.50
C THR A 403 -6.20 11.62 0.12
N ARG A 404 -5.49 10.80 -0.66
CA ARG A 404 -5.98 10.27 -1.93
C ARG A 404 -7.28 9.46 -1.74
N ALA A 405 -7.29 8.55 -0.76
CA ALA A 405 -8.48 7.77 -0.43
C ALA A 405 -9.69 8.65 -0.06
N ALA A 406 -9.46 9.77 0.64
CA ALA A 406 -10.51 10.74 0.97
C ALA A 406 -11.01 11.52 -0.24
N VAL A 407 -10.14 11.87 -1.16
CA VAL A 407 -10.53 12.54 -2.42
C VAL A 407 -11.37 11.62 -3.30
N GLU A 408 -11.02 10.32 -3.35
CA GLU A 408 -11.73 9.31 -4.14
C GLU A 408 -13.15 9.03 -3.62
N GLU A 409 -13.28 8.70 -2.34
CA GLU A 409 -14.55 8.21 -1.78
C GLU A 409 -15.16 9.11 -0.71
N GLY A 410 -14.54 10.25 -0.41
CA GLY A 410 -14.99 11.16 0.63
C GLY A 410 -14.54 10.75 2.02
N ILE A 411 -15.08 11.45 3.02
CA ILE A 411 -14.75 11.33 4.44
C ILE A 411 -15.98 10.99 5.28
N VAL A 412 -15.73 10.33 6.40
CA VAL A 412 -16.71 10.03 7.46
C VAL A 412 -16.21 10.55 8.81
N ALA A 413 -17.06 10.54 9.84
CA ALA A 413 -16.64 10.85 11.20
C ALA A 413 -15.60 9.84 11.67
N GLY A 414 -14.43 10.34 12.11
CA GLY A 414 -13.30 9.52 12.54
C GLY A 414 -13.46 8.93 13.94
N GLY A 415 -12.37 8.36 14.47
CA GLY A 415 -12.35 7.80 15.81
C GLY A 415 -13.25 6.59 16.02
N GLY A 416 -13.61 5.86 14.95
CA GLY A 416 -14.52 4.70 15.00
C GLY A 416 -16.01 5.06 15.07
N VAL A 417 -16.36 6.35 15.06
CA VAL A 417 -17.76 6.82 15.17
C VAL A 417 -18.59 6.39 13.97
N ALA A 418 -18.05 6.48 12.76
CA ALA A 418 -18.76 6.09 11.54
C ALA A 418 -19.21 4.62 11.56
N LEU A 419 -18.36 3.72 12.03
CA LEU A 419 -18.68 2.29 12.20
C LEU A 419 -19.83 2.10 13.21
N LEU A 420 -19.81 2.82 14.34
CA LEU A 420 -20.89 2.76 15.33
C LEU A 420 -22.23 3.26 14.77
N ARG A 421 -22.21 4.34 13.97
CA ARG A 421 -23.41 4.86 13.32
C ARG A 421 -23.95 3.93 12.25
N ALA A 422 -23.07 3.26 11.52
CA ALA A 422 -23.44 2.31 10.49
C ALA A 422 -24.14 1.05 11.06
N GLN A 423 -23.92 0.72 12.34
CA GLN A 423 -24.58 -0.42 13.01
C GLN A 423 -26.11 -0.36 12.94
N ALA A 424 -26.71 0.82 12.92
CA ALA A 424 -28.18 0.98 12.85
C ALA A 424 -28.75 0.36 11.57
N ALA A 425 -27.99 0.31 10.47
CA ALA A 425 -28.46 -0.33 9.23
C ALA A 425 -28.62 -1.86 9.36
N LEU A 426 -28.00 -2.48 10.36
CA LEU A 426 -28.15 -3.91 10.62
C LEU A 426 -29.52 -4.27 11.23
N ASP A 427 -30.25 -3.31 11.79
CA ASP A 427 -31.57 -3.54 12.39
C ASP A 427 -32.64 -3.88 11.34
N ASP A 428 -32.40 -3.48 10.10
CA ASP A 428 -33.29 -3.77 8.97
C ASP A 428 -33.11 -5.18 8.38
N LEU A 429 -32.04 -5.89 8.76
CA LEU A 429 -31.74 -7.23 8.27
C LEU A 429 -32.66 -8.28 8.92
N LYS A 430 -33.38 -9.01 8.09
CA LYS A 430 -34.30 -10.08 8.52
C LYS A 430 -33.64 -11.45 8.32
N LEU A 431 -32.54 -11.70 9.04
CA LEU A 431 -31.88 -13.00 9.08
C LEU A 431 -32.28 -13.79 10.33
N SER A 432 -32.15 -15.11 10.31
CA SER A 432 -32.51 -15.99 11.41
C SER A 432 -31.44 -17.04 11.68
N GLY A 433 -31.53 -17.68 12.85
CA GLY A 433 -30.58 -18.74 13.24
C GLY A 433 -29.14 -18.23 13.28
N ASP A 434 -28.21 -19.06 12.81
CA ASP A 434 -26.77 -18.77 12.86
C ASP A 434 -26.35 -17.58 11.96
N GLU A 435 -27.12 -17.27 10.90
CA GLU A 435 -26.87 -16.08 10.09
C GLU A 435 -27.12 -14.79 10.88
N ALA A 436 -28.17 -14.75 11.70
CA ALA A 436 -28.42 -13.61 12.60
C ALA A 436 -27.32 -13.44 13.64
N ILE A 437 -26.75 -14.55 14.15
CA ILE A 437 -25.57 -14.51 15.05
C ILE A 437 -24.36 -13.90 14.31
N GLY A 438 -24.18 -14.22 13.01
CA GLY A 438 -23.16 -13.60 12.17
C GLY A 438 -23.28 -12.09 12.09
N VAL A 439 -24.49 -11.56 11.97
CA VAL A 439 -24.77 -10.10 12.02
C VAL A 439 -24.37 -9.50 13.37
N ASP A 440 -24.72 -10.17 14.47
CA ASP A 440 -24.37 -9.67 15.81
C ASP A 440 -22.86 -9.69 16.09
N ILE A 441 -22.11 -10.64 15.50
CA ILE A 441 -20.64 -10.64 15.54
C ILE A 441 -20.09 -9.36 14.92
N VAL A 442 -20.55 -8.99 13.72
CA VAL A 442 -20.10 -7.75 13.03
C VAL A 442 -20.54 -6.53 13.83
N ARG A 443 -21.78 -6.49 14.32
CA ARG A 443 -22.28 -5.40 15.17
C ARG A 443 -21.34 -5.13 16.34
N ARG A 444 -20.98 -6.16 17.11
CA ARG A 444 -20.08 -6.01 18.26
C ARG A 444 -18.66 -5.64 17.84
N SER A 445 -18.17 -6.20 16.74
CA SER A 445 -16.83 -5.94 16.26
C SER A 445 -16.64 -4.49 15.79
N CYS A 446 -17.66 -3.84 15.26
CA CYS A 446 -17.63 -2.42 14.91
C CYS A 446 -17.41 -1.47 16.11
N GLU A 447 -17.54 -1.94 17.35
CA GLU A 447 -17.18 -1.18 18.56
C GLU A 447 -15.69 -1.21 18.87
N ALA A 448 -14.98 -2.24 18.38
CA ALA A 448 -13.61 -2.52 18.78
C ALA A 448 -12.63 -1.38 18.45
N PRO A 449 -12.68 -0.69 17.32
CA PRO A 449 -11.75 0.41 17.03
C PRO A 449 -11.86 1.57 18.04
N LEU A 450 -13.07 2.08 18.32
CA LEU A 450 -13.26 3.14 19.32
C LEU A 450 -12.84 2.65 20.72
N ARG A 451 -13.23 1.44 21.08
CA ARG A 451 -12.85 0.84 22.36
C ARG A 451 -11.34 0.76 22.53
N GLN A 452 -10.61 0.36 21.48
CA GLN A 452 -9.15 0.27 21.52
C GLN A 452 -8.49 1.65 21.61
N LEU A 453 -8.99 2.65 20.86
CA LEU A 453 -8.51 4.03 20.95
C LEU A 453 -8.56 4.58 22.38
N VAL A 454 -9.71 4.38 23.04
CA VAL A 454 -9.94 4.83 24.41
C VAL A 454 -9.10 4.05 25.43
N ASN A 455 -8.97 2.73 25.26
CA ASN A 455 -8.12 1.89 26.10
C ASN A 455 -6.64 2.30 26.02
N ASN A 456 -6.15 2.70 24.84
CA ASN A 456 -4.78 3.21 24.68
C ASN A 456 -4.53 4.53 25.43
N ALA A 457 -5.60 5.29 25.73
CA ALA A 457 -5.55 6.46 26.60
C ALA A 457 -5.65 6.14 28.10
N GLY A 458 -5.81 4.85 28.47
CA GLY A 458 -5.96 4.41 29.85
C GLY A 458 -7.37 4.61 30.44
N ILE A 459 -8.37 4.79 29.57
CA ILE A 459 -9.78 4.98 29.93
C ILE A 459 -10.57 3.72 29.58
N GLU A 460 -11.64 3.40 30.35
CA GLU A 460 -12.49 2.24 30.10
C GLU A 460 -13.32 2.44 28.81
N GLY A 461 -12.93 1.75 27.74
CA GLY A 461 -13.53 1.90 26.42
C GLY A 461 -15.00 1.53 26.35
N ALA A 462 -15.47 0.58 27.16
CA ALA A 462 -16.87 0.17 27.17
C ALA A 462 -17.83 1.31 27.56
N VAL A 463 -17.43 2.13 28.54
CA VAL A 463 -18.20 3.28 28.99
C VAL A 463 -18.34 4.33 27.90
N VAL A 464 -17.21 4.68 27.27
CA VAL A 464 -17.19 5.70 26.19
C VAL A 464 -18.00 5.22 24.97
N VAL A 465 -17.88 3.95 24.58
CA VAL A 465 -18.68 3.38 23.49
C VAL A 465 -20.17 3.53 23.76
N GLN A 466 -20.64 3.26 24.99
CA GLN A 466 -22.05 3.41 25.33
C GLN A 466 -22.51 4.87 25.26
N GLU A 467 -21.70 5.82 25.74
CA GLU A 467 -22.05 7.25 25.65
C GLU A 467 -22.06 7.74 24.19
N VAL A 468 -21.07 7.32 23.38
CA VAL A 468 -21.06 7.66 21.95
C VAL A 468 -22.27 7.05 21.21
N LYS A 469 -22.72 5.84 21.56
CA LYS A 469 -23.93 5.24 20.98
C LYS A 469 -25.22 6.04 21.28
N LYS A 470 -25.32 6.66 22.46
CA LYS A 470 -26.45 7.53 22.81
C LYS A 470 -26.45 8.84 22.02
N ALA A 471 -25.27 9.33 21.66
CA ALA A 471 -25.10 10.54 20.89
C ALA A 471 -25.55 10.35 19.42
N LYS A 472 -25.92 11.44 18.74
CA LYS A 472 -26.41 11.42 17.35
C LYS A 472 -25.44 12.08 16.38
N GLY A 473 -25.59 11.75 15.09
CA GLY A 473 -24.80 12.35 14.02
C GLY A 473 -23.30 12.05 14.14
N SER A 474 -22.47 13.05 13.92
CA SER A 474 -21.00 12.97 13.97
C SER A 474 -20.42 13.15 15.38
N ASN A 475 -21.24 13.24 16.44
CA ASN A 475 -20.72 13.38 17.79
C ASN A 475 -20.01 12.11 18.25
N GLY A 476 -18.81 12.27 18.78
CA GLY A 476 -17.93 11.21 19.24
C GLY A 476 -17.06 11.67 20.40
N TYR A 477 -16.06 10.86 20.73
CA TYR A 477 -15.12 11.14 21.81
C TYR A 477 -13.74 11.45 21.24
N ASP A 478 -13.25 12.66 21.48
CA ASP A 478 -11.86 13.03 21.17
C ASP A 478 -10.92 12.49 22.25
N VAL A 479 -10.18 11.46 21.89
CA VAL A 479 -9.22 10.80 22.80
C VAL A 479 -8.03 11.68 23.15
N ALA A 480 -7.70 12.69 22.33
CA ALA A 480 -6.59 13.61 22.58
C ALA A 480 -6.92 14.59 23.71
N THR A 481 -8.14 15.17 23.69
CA THR A 481 -8.60 16.17 24.67
C THR A 481 -9.39 15.56 25.83
N GLY A 482 -10.02 14.42 25.63
CA GLY A 482 -10.90 13.76 26.61
C GLY A 482 -12.34 14.32 26.59
N GLU A 483 -12.75 14.97 25.51
CA GLU A 483 -14.05 15.62 25.39
C GLU A 483 -14.96 14.95 24.35
N TYR A 484 -16.28 15.11 24.52
CA TYR A 484 -17.27 14.71 23.52
C TYR A 484 -17.51 15.87 22.56
N VAL A 485 -17.19 15.66 21.28
CA VAL A 485 -17.24 16.71 20.25
C VAL A 485 -17.92 16.23 18.97
N ASP A 486 -18.29 17.17 18.10
CA ASP A 486 -18.63 16.85 16.71
C ASP A 486 -17.33 16.54 15.94
N MET A 487 -17.08 15.27 15.67
CA MET A 487 -15.84 14.78 15.09
C MET A 487 -15.51 15.47 13.76
N ILE A 488 -16.52 15.69 12.89
CA ILE A 488 -16.31 16.33 11.60
C ILE A 488 -15.91 17.81 11.77
N LYS A 489 -16.61 18.54 12.64
CA LYS A 489 -16.28 19.95 12.89
C LYS A 489 -14.94 20.14 13.58
N SER A 490 -14.55 19.19 14.42
CA SER A 490 -13.25 19.17 15.09
C SER A 490 -12.11 18.69 14.18
N GLY A 491 -12.41 18.33 12.93
CA GLY A 491 -11.42 17.82 11.98
C GLY A 491 -11.02 16.36 12.19
N ILE A 492 -11.64 15.64 13.13
CA ILE A 492 -11.37 14.22 13.38
C ILE A 492 -12.19 13.39 12.40
N ILE A 493 -11.57 13.08 11.27
CA ILE A 493 -12.22 12.48 10.10
C ILE A 493 -11.40 11.30 9.59
N ASP A 494 -12.07 10.30 9.04
CA ASP A 494 -11.43 9.15 8.40
C ASP A 494 -11.86 9.09 6.92
N PRO A 495 -10.96 8.70 5.99
CA PRO A 495 -11.36 8.39 4.61
C PRO A 495 -12.34 7.23 4.59
N THR A 496 -13.43 7.37 3.83
CA THR A 496 -14.45 6.31 3.68
C THR A 496 -13.85 5.02 3.12
N LYS A 497 -12.97 5.14 2.13
CA LYS A 497 -12.25 4.03 1.51
C LYS A 497 -11.42 3.24 2.54
N VAL A 498 -10.70 3.93 3.42
CA VAL A 498 -9.90 3.32 4.49
C VAL A 498 -10.81 2.53 5.44
N THR A 499 -11.85 3.17 5.96
CA THR A 499 -12.75 2.55 6.95
C THR A 499 -13.47 1.32 6.40
N ARG A 500 -14.00 1.39 5.15
CA ARG A 500 -14.68 0.23 4.54
C ARG A 500 -13.73 -0.90 4.18
N SER A 501 -12.54 -0.57 3.63
CA SER A 501 -11.53 -1.58 3.24
C SER A 501 -11.00 -2.33 4.47
N ALA A 502 -10.78 -1.62 5.57
CA ALA A 502 -10.40 -2.23 6.84
C ALA A 502 -11.43 -3.27 7.31
N LEU A 503 -12.73 -2.94 7.27
CA LEU A 503 -13.79 -3.87 7.65
C LEU A 503 -13.91 -5.05 6.68
N GLN A 504 -13.86 -4.81 5.37
CA GLN A 504 -13.96 -5.84 4.34
C GLN A 504 -12.82 -6.85 4.41
N ASN A 505 -11.58 -6.37 4.50
CA ASN A 505 -10.40 -7.25 4.60
C ASN A 505 -10.39 -8.03 5.91
N ALA A 506 -10.73 -7.38 7.03
CA ALA A 506 -10.84 -8.03 8.33
C ALA A 506 -11.88 -9.15 8.33
N SER A 507 -13.08 -8.90 7.79
CA SER A 507 -14.16 -9.88 7.75
C SER A 507 -13.86 -11.04 6.81
N SER A 508 -13.24 -10.77 5.66
CA SER A 508 -12.85 -11.79 4.69
C SER A 508 -11.93 -12.84 5.32
N ILE A 509 -10.86 -12.40 5.95
CA ILE A 509 -9.89 -13.30 6.58
C ILE A 509 -10.46 -13.94 7.85
N ALA A 510 -11.12 -13.18 8.73
CA ALA A 510 -11.73 -13.74 9.94
C ALA A 510 -12.81 -14.78 9.59
N GLY A 511 -13.60 -14.56 8.54
CA GLY A 511 -14.60 -15.52 8.05
C GLY A 511 -13.96 -16.82 7.55
N LEU A 512 -12.83 -16.75 6.85
CA LEU A 512 -12.07 -17.94 6.43
C LEU A 512 -11.51 -18.69 7.65
N LEU A 513 -10.94 -17.98 8.62
CA LEU A 513 -10.42 -18.58 9.85
C LEU A 513 -11.53 -19.26 10.68
N LEU A 514 -12.73 -18.70 10.74
CA LEU A 514 -13.87 -19.31 11.44
C LEU A 514 -14.33 -20.62 10.79
N THR A 515 -14.19 -20.77 9.48
CA THR A 515 -14.56 -21.97 8.73
C THR A 515 -13.43 -23.00 8.66
N THR A 516 -12.28 -22.72 9.25
CA THR A 516 -11.13 -23.64 9.26
C THR A 516 -11.36 -24.80 10.24
N GLU A 517 -11.13 -26.03 9.76
CA GLU A 517 -11.26 -27.26 10.52
C GLU A 517 -9.91 -27.92 10.82
N CYS A 518 -8.96 -27.80 9.92
CA CYS A 518 -7.66 -28.44 10.01
C CYS A 518 -6.53 -27.48 9.65
N MET A 519 -5.44 -27.58 10.39
CA MET A 519 -4.18 -26.89 10.10
C MET A 519 -3.10 -27.92 9.76
N VAL A 520 -2.34 -27.65 8.71
CA VAL A 520 -1.25 -28.52 8.23
C VAL A 520 0.04 -27.71 8.15
N THR A 521 1.07 -28.12 8.86
CA THR A 521 2.37 -27.45 8.84
C THR A 521 3.53 -28.45 8.82
N GLU A 522 4.72 -27.97 8.51
CA GLU A 522 5.93 -28.78 8.52
C GLU A 522 6.36 -29.07 9.96
N ILE A 523 6.92 -30.25 10.18
CA ILE A 523 7.56 -30.56 11.45
C ILE A 523 8.88 -29.76 11.49
N PRO A 524 9.12 -28.91 12.50
CA PRO A 524 10.36 -28.17 12.59
C PRO A 524 11.55 -29.13 12.63
N GLU A 525 12.49 -28.95 11.72
CA GLU A 525 13.77 -29.69 11.76
C GLU A 525 14.49 -29.33 13.07
N LYS A 526 14.85 -30.33 13.87
CA LYS A 526 15.79 -30.13 14.97
C LYS A 526 17.11 -29.70 14.34
N LYS A 527 17.52 -28.45 14.55
CA LYS A 527 18.89 -28.03 14.26
C LYS A 527 19.80 -28.91 15.12
N GLU A 528 20.40 -29.94 14.54
CA GLU A 528 21.50 -30.65 15.16
C GLU A 528 22.62 -29.63 15.43
N ALA A 529 23.06 -29.54 16.68
CA ALA A 529 24.21 -28.74 17.02
C ALA A 529 25.39 -29.21 16.15
N PRO A 530 26.21 -28.30 15.62
CA PRO A 530 27.39 -28.69 14.85
C PRO A 530 28.18 -29.72 15.65
N ALA A 531 28.42 -30.90 15.08
CA ALA A 531 29.25 -31.92 15.71
C ALA A 531 30.60 -31.28 16.06
N MET A 532 30.98 -31.28 17.34
CA MET A 532 32.31 -30.86 17.76
C MET A 532 33.32 -31.71 16.99
N PRO A 533 34.33 -31.12 16.35
CA PRO A 533 35.38 -31.89 15.74
C PRO A 533 36.01 -32.80 16.81
N PRO A 534 36.28 -34.08 16.48
CA PRO A 534 36.90 -34.99 17.44
C PRO A 534 38.23 -34.38 17.90
N GLY A 535 38.34 -34.20 19.23
CA GLY A 535 39.54 -33.63 19.84
C GLY A 535 40.75 -34.40 19.42
N GLY A 536 41.70 -33.70 18.82
CA GLY A 536 43.00 -34.22 18.46
C GLY A 536 43.71 -34.72 19.73
N GLY A 537 44.05 -36.00 19.71
CA GLY A 537 44.75 -36.68 20.82
C GLY A 537 46.04 -35.93 21.17
N GLY A 538 46.27 -35.83 22.46
CA GLY A 538 47.52 -35.34 23.04
C GLY A 538 48.72 -36.10 22.50
N MET A 539 49.76 -35.39 22.17
CA MET A 539 51.12 -35.90 22.12
C MET A 539 51.78 -35.50 23.44
N ASP A 540 51.99 -36.50 24.31
CA ASP A 540 52.99 -36.46 25.35
C ASP A 540 54.37 -36.32 24.68
N TYR A 541 55.11 -35.28 25.06
CA TYR A 541 56.55 -35.30 25.35
C TYR A 541 56.88 -34.11 26.25
#